data_a5c63f1c4d595868706b093acdd9038c
#
_entry.id   a5c63f1c4d595868706b093acdd9038c
#
_cell.length_a   1.000
_cell.length_b   1.000
_cell.length_c   1.000
_cell.angle_alpha   90.00
_cell.angle_beta   90.00
_cell.angle_gamma   90.00
#
_symmetry.space_group_name_H-M   'P 1'
#
loop_
_entity.id
_entity.type
_entity.pdbx_description
1 polymer ?
#
loop_
_entity_poly.entity_id
_entity_poly.type
_entity_poly.pdbx_seq_one_letter_code
_entity_poly.pdbx_strand_id
1 'polypeptide(L)'
;IVLDKYTRLLGADIEGKTYPFVTVNSNTAYKSGNSFYYANVWLKQGEAITQQFLMGANNTTAKFEIPSANVDTSTLTISVQESSSNSYTEEYQLSQDITEVTSNSRIYFLEENENLNYTLQFGDGVLGYRPKNGNIIISTYVDTQGTEANDVSRFNVIDPAGGLYTGNVRVTTVTSSRTGGDKESIERIKLRAPQFYTAQNRCVTVRDYETILMKDYQHIDAVSIWGGEENDPPVYGKVYISIKTKGF
;
A
#
# COMPACT_ATOMS: atom_id res chain seq x y z
N ILE A 1 -24.37 -2.90 12.06
CA ILE A 1 -23.09 -3.37 12.64
C ILE A 1 -22.03 -3.08 11.59
N VAL A 2 -20.92 -2.45 12.03
CA VAL A 2 -19.78 -2.12 11.17
C VAL A 2 -18.60 -2.99 11.62
N LEU A 3 -17.89 -3.55 10.65
CA LEU A 3 -16.58 -4.16 10.81
C LEU A 3 -15.55 -3.09 10.44
N ASP A 4 -14.82 -2.60 11.41
CA ASP A 4 -13.92 -1.47 11.22
C ASP A 4 -12.69 -1.83 10.36
N LYS A 5 -12.15 -0.83 9.67
CA LYS A 5 -10.83 -0.92 9.03
C LYS A 5 -9.80 -1.35 10.08
N TYR A 6 -8.84 -2.18 9.67
CA TYR A 6 -7.81 -2.77 10.53
C TYR A 6 -8.32 -3.76 11.59
N THR A 7 -9.55 -4.28 11.44
CA THR A 7 -9.97 -5.43 12.25
C THR A 7 -9.05 -6.61 11.97
N ARG A 8 -8.56 -7.25 13.04
CA ARG A 8 -7.55 -8.32 12.96
C ARG A 8 -8.18 -9.67 12.70
N LEU A 9 -7.60 -10.43 11.78
CA LEU A 9 -7.89 -11.82 11.52
C LEU A 9 -6.59 -12.63 11.57
N LEU A 10 -6.70 -13.90 11.89
CA LEU A 10 -5.61 -14.85 11.81
C LEU A 10 -5.85 -15.75 10.61
N GLY A 11 -4.93 -15.72 9.67
CA GLY A 11 -4.91 -16.64 8.55
C GLY A 11 -4.02 -17.84 8.84
N ALA A 12 -4.40 -19.03 8.37
CA ALA A 12 -3.57 -20.23 8.44
C ALA A 12 -3.38 -20.83 7.06
N ASP A 13 -2.15 -21.24 6.75
CA ASP A 13 -1.81 -21.99 5.55
C ASP A 13 -2.16 -23.48 5.68
N ILE A 14 -1.79 -24.26 4.66
CA ILE A 14 -2.05 -25.72 4.62
C ILE A 14 -1.23 -26.45 5.68
N GLU A 15 -0.04 -25.97 6.01
CA GLU A 15 0.88 -26.56 6.99
C GLU A 15 0.52 -26.18 8.43
N GLY A 16 -0.39 -25.21 8.59
CA GLY A 16 -0.84 -24.73 9.90
C GLY A 16 -0.04 -23.54 10.44
N LYS A 17 0.91 -22.99 9.67
CA LYS A 17 1.56 -21.72 10.02
C LYS A 17 0.54 -20.60 9.95
N THR A 18 0.58 -19.70 10.91
CA THR A 18 -0.42 -18.64 11.05
C THR A 18 0.20 -17.28 10.80
N TYR A 19 -0.60 -16.41 10.17
CA TYR A 19 -0.20 -15.07 9.77
C TYR A 19 -1.28 -14.05 10.18
N PRO A 20 -0.90 -12.85 10.62
CA PRO A 20 -1.84 -11.76 10.86
C PRO A 20 -2.36 -11.21 9.55
N PHE A 21 -3.65 -10.87 9.55
CA PHE A 21 -4.32 -10.15 8.47
C PHE A 21 -5.18 -9.05 9.06
N VAL A 22 -5.39 -7.99 8.31
CA VAL A 22 -6.27 -6.89 8.69
C VAL A 22 -7.24 -6.54 7.58
N THR A 23 -8.42 -6.04 7.94
CA THR A 23 -9.38 -5.51 6.97
C THR A 23 -8.86 -4.23 6.33
N VAL A 24 -9.01 -4.11 5.01
CA VAL A 24 -8.54 -2.95 4.24
C VAL A 24 -9.47 -1.75 4.43
N ASN A 25 -10.78 -2.01 4.53
CA ASN A 25 -11.81 -0.99 4.63
C ASN A 25 -12.77 -1.31 5.78
N SER A 26 -13.51 -0.29 6.23
CA SER A 26 -14.70 -0.53 7.07
C SER A 26 -15.82 -1.10 6.21
N ASN A 27 -16.47 -2.14 6.71
CA ASN A 27 -17.53 -2.85 6.01
C ASN A 27 -18.82 -2.81 6.83
N THR A 28 -19.93 -2.41 6.20
CA THR A 28 -21.24 -2.40 6.87
C THR A 28 -21.96 -3.71 6.61
N ALA A 29 -22.44 -4.34 7.69
CA ALA A 29 -23.21 -5.56 7.58
C ALA A 29 -24.60 -5.29 7.00
N TYR A 30 -25.08 -6.22 6.18
CA TYR A 30 -26.49 -6.31 5.85
C TYR A 30 -27.17 -7.41 6.69
N LYS A 31 -28.44 -7.20 7.04
CA LYS A 31 -29.23 -8.15 7.81
C LYS A 31 -30.02 -9.06 6.90
N SER A 32 -29.96 -10.38 7.14
CA SER A 32 -30.82 -11.37 6.49
C SER A 32 -31.35 -12.35 7.54
N GLY A 33 -32.64 -12.31 7.80
CA GLY A 33 -33.25 -13.04 8.89
C GLY A 33 -32.69 -12.61 10.26
N ASN A 34 -32.18 -13.58 11.03
CA ASN A 34 -31.56 -13.36 12.34
C ASN A 34 -30.03 -13.20 12.30
N SER A 35 -29.44 -13.15 11.11
CA SER A 35 -28.01 -13.11 10.93
C SER A 35 -27.58 -11.81 10.23
N PHE A 36 -26.32 -11.40 10.48
CA PHE A 36 -25.65 -10.30 9.82
C PHE A 36 -24.56 -10.85 8.92
N TYR A 37 -24.42 -10.29 7.73
CA TYR A 37 -23.48 -10.72 6.70
C TYR A 37 -22.61 -9.56 6.24
N TYR A 38 -21.35 -9.84 6.01
CA TYR A 38 -20.42 -8.96 5.31
C TYR A 38 -20.07 -9.61 3.98
N ALA A 39 -20.27 -8.93 2.87
CA ALA A 39 -19.92 -9.43 1.56
C ALA A 39 -18.55 -8.92 1.12
N ASN A 40 -17.71 -9.83 0.60
CA ASN A 40 -16.44 -9.49 -0.04
C ASN A 40 -15.53 -8.58 0.82
N VAL A 41 -15.28 -9.01 2.05
CA VAL A 41 -14.32 -8.31 2.93
C VAL A 41 -12.90 -8.56 2.40
N TRP A 42 -12.22 -7.47 2.04
CA TRP A 42 -10.84 -7.50 1.59
C TRP A 42 -9.89 -7.46 2.77
N LEU A 43 -8.93 -8.37 2.75
CA LEU A 43 -7.91 -8.49 3.77
C LEU A 43 -6.54 -8.18 3.18
N LYS A 44 -5.66 -7.63 4.00
CA LYS A 44 -4.25 -7.46 3.72
C LYS A 44 -3.43 -8.17 4.78
N GLN A 45 -2.38 -8.86 4.36
CA GLN A 45 -1.48 -9.53 5.29
C GLN A 45 -0.62 -8.49 6.01
N GLY A 46 -0.46 -8.68 7.30
CA GLY A 46 0.35 -7.86 8.18
C GLY A 46 -0.40 -7.35 9.39
N GLU A 47 0.28 -6.53 10.16
CA GLU A 47 -0.26 -5.84 11.32
C GLU A 47 -0.38 -4.34 11.05
N ALA A 48 -1.52 -3.74 11.43
CA ALA A 48 -1.68 -2.30 11.37
C ALA A 48 -0.89 -1.64 12.52
N ILE A 49 0.05 -0.80 12.16
CA ILE A 49 0.89 -0.05 13.09
C ILE A 49 0.57 1.44 12.97
N THR A 50 0.38 2.08 14.12
CA THR A 50 0.24 3.54 14.19
C THR A 50 1.40 4.12 14.98
N GLN A 51 2.13 5.03 14.36
CA GLN A 51 3.24 5.74 14.97
C GLN A 51 2.94 7.23 15.06
N GLN A 52 3.45 7.86 16.12
CA GLN A 52 3.29 9.29 16.33
C GLN A 52 4.66 9.95 16.46
N PHE A 53 4.82 11.07 15.76
CA PHE A 53 6.00 11.90 15.84
C PHE A 53 5.60 13.33 16.24
N LEU A 54 6.34 13.90 17.17
CA LEU A 54 6.13 15.29 17.58
C LEU A 54 6.96 16.23 16.69
N MET A 55 6.31 17.19 16.06
CA MET A 55 7.00 18.28 15.37
C MET A 55 7.61 19.23 16.41
N GLY A 56 8.93 19.10 16.61
CA GLY A 56 9.68 19.93 17.56
C GLY A 56 10.26 21.19 16.92
N ALA A 57 10.58 22.19 17.72
CA ALA A 57 11.21 23.43 17.26
C ALA A 57 12.57 23.20 16.56
N ASN A 58 13.27 22.15 16.95
CA ASN A 58 14.59 21.78 16.38
C ASN A 58 14.49 20.93 15.10
N ASN A 59 13.30 20.45 14.74
CA ASN A 59 13.11 19.70 13.50
C ASN A 59 12.94 20.65 12.31
N THR A 60 14.07 21.23 11.88
CA THR A 60 14.10 22.22 10.79
C THR A 60 13.78 21.63 9.43
N THR A 61 13.98 20.32 9.24
CA THR A 61 13.80 19.62 7.97
C THR A 61 12.42 18.99 7.80
N ALA A 62 11.62 18.92 8.88
CA ALA A 62 10.34 18.23 8.91
C ALA A 62 10.39 16.80 8.31
N LYS A 63 11.49 16.08 8.64
CA LYS A 63 11.73 14.69 8.24
C LYS A 63 11.53 13.74 9.41
N PHE A 64 10.85 12.61 9.16
CA PHE A 64 10.57 11.59 10.15
C PHE A 64 10.78 10.20 9.53
N GLU A 65 11.58 9.38 10.18
CA GLU A 65 11.83 8.01 9.75
C GLU A 65 10.78 7.06 10.32
N ILE A 66 10.16 6.25 9.47
CA ILE A 66 9.31 5.14 9.88
C ILE A 66 10.23 3.96 10.19
N PRO A 67 10.28 3.48 11.44
CA PRO A 67 11.25 2.47 11.86
C PRO A 67 10.80 1.04 11.49
N SER A 68 10.43 0.84 10.24
CA SER A 68 10.14 -0.48 9.67
C SER A 68 10.58 -0.54 8.22
N ALA A 69 11.29 -1.60 7.87
CA ALA A 69 11.66 -1.91 6.50
C ALA A 69 10.54 -2.61 5.70
N ASN A 70 9.47 -3.06 6.36
CA ASN A 70 8.42 -3.89 5.78
C ASN A 70 7.08 -3.13 5.59
N VAL A 71 7.15 -1.81 5.53
CA VAL A 71 5.97 -0.96 5.34
C VAL A 71 5.32 -1.22 3.98
N ASP A 72 4.05 -1.57 3.98
CA ASP A 72 3.26 -1.53 2.77
C ASP A 72 2.81 -0.09 2.49
N THR A 73 3.55 0.59 1.62
CA THR A 73 3.33 2.00 1.29
C THR A 73 1.96 2.26 0.68
N SER A 74 1.31 1.26 0.08
CA SER A 74 -0.05 1.39 -0.45
C SER A 74 -1.13 1.53 0.64
N THR A 75 -0.79 1.19 1.89
CA THR A 75 -1.67 1.34 3.05
C THR A 75 -1.32 2.55 3.91
N LEU A 76 -0.17 3.19 3.62
CA LEU A 76 0.32 4.31 4.41
C LEU A 76 -0.65 5.49 4.37
N THR A 77 -1.11 5.90 5.53
CA THR A 77 -1.90 7.11 5.72
C THR A 77 -1.20 8.03 6.70
N ILE A 78 -1.12 9.29 6.34
CA ILE A 78 -0.48 10.32 7.16
C ILE A 78 -1.52 11.36 7.55
N SER A 79 -1.67 11.59 8.83
CA SER A 79 -2.47 12.70 9.35
C SER A 79 -1.66 13.54 10.32
N VAL A 80 -1.99 14.81 10.40
CA VAL A 80 -1.34 15.76 11.30
C VAL A 80 -2.39 16.29 12.27
N GLN A 81 -2.20 15.98 13.53
CA GLN A 81 -3.03 16.49 14.65
C GLN A 81 -2.49 17.84 15.11
N GLU A 82 -3.38 18.77 15.37
CA GLU A 82 -3.00 20.15 15.69
C GLU A 82 -2.15 20.27 16.99
N SER A 83 -2.52 19.53 18.03
CA SER A 83 -1.75 19.48 19.28
C SER A 83 -2.21 18.33 20.18
N SER A 84 -1.50 18.09 21.28
CA SER A 84 -1.92 17.11 22.28
C SER A 84 -3.26 17.46 22.98
N SER A 85 -3.64 18.72 22.99
CA SER A 85 -4.91 19.21 23.59
C SER A 85 -6.04 19.35 22.57
N ASN A 86 -5.75 19.30 21.28
CA ASN A 86 -6.74 19.37 20.21
C ASN A 86 -6.59 18.16 19.29
N SER A 87 -7.59 17.27 19.30
CA SER A 87 -7.62 16.02 18.53
C SER A 87 -8.03 16.21 17.05
N TYR A 88 -8.23 17.45 16.60
CA TYR A 88 -8.49 17.71 15.18
C TYR A 88 -7.29 17.27 14.33
N THR A 89 -7.56 16.48 13.31
CA THR A 89 -6.55 15.94 12.40
C THR A 89 -6.84 16.33 10.96
N GLU A 90 -5.79 16.68 10.22
CA GLU A 90 -5.83 16.89 8.77
C GLU A 90 -5.07 15.76 8.08
N GLU A 91 -5.66 15.16 7.04
CA GLU A 91 -5.01 14.14 6.24
C GLU A 91 -4.07 14.78 5.21
N TYR A 92 -2.89 14.19 5.05
CA TYR A 92 -1.87 14.60 4.08
C TYR A 92 -1.75 13.55 2.99
N GLN A 93 -1.53 13.96 1.76
CA GLN A 93 -1.44 13.09 0.59
C GLN A 93 0.00 12.94 0.11
N LEU A 94 0.33 11.76 -0.39
CA LEU A 94 1.62 11.52 -1.03
C LEU A 94 1.72 12.35 -2.31
N SER A 95 2.70 13.24 -2.39
CA SER A 95 2.97 13.99 -3.61
C SER A 95 3.87 13.19 -4.54
N GLN A 96 3.41 13.02 -5.77
CA GLN A 96 4.17 12.40 -6.87
C GLN A 96 4.62 13.43 -7.90
N ASP A 97 4.01 14.61 -7.92
CA ASP A 97 4.31 15.69 -8.84
C ASP A 97 4.46 17.01 -8.06
N ILE A 98 5.56 17.71 -8.32
CA ILE A 98 5.89 18.97 -7.65
C ILE A 98 5.25 20.17 -8.39
N THR A 99 4.84 20.00 -9.64
CA THR A 99 4.42 21.12 -10.51
C THR A 99 3.10 21.76 -10.07
N GLU A 100 2.22 21.00 -9.40
CA GLU A 100 0.92 21.48 -8.91
C GLU A 100 0.92 21.83 -7.43
N VAL A 101 2.06 21.70 -6.75
CA VAL A 101 2.17 21.92 -5.31
C VAL A 101 2.23 23.40 -4.97
N THR A 102 1.37 23.84 -4.07
CA THR A 102 1.36 25.20 -3.49
C THR A 102 1.76 25.19 -2.03
N SER A 103 2.03 26.35 -1.44
CA SER A 103 2.37 26.49 -0.02
C SER A 103 1.28 26.00 0.95
N ASN A 104 0.03 25.85 0.46
CA ASN A 104 -1.11 25.38 1.27
C ASN A 104 -1.42 23.90 1.06
N SER A 105 -0.75 23.23 0.11
CA SER A 105 -1.01 21.82 -0.17
C SER A 105 -0.62 20.93 1.00
N ARG A 106 -1.57 20.12 1.49
CA ARG A 106 -1.36 19.15 2.56
C ARG A 106 -0.76 17.88 1.97
N ILE A 107 0.55 17.91 1.78
CA ILE A 107 1.29 16.82 1.14
C ILE A 107 2.50 16.40 1.96
N TYR A 108 2.94 15.19 1.70
CA TYR A 108 4.24 14.67 2.14
C TYR A 108 4.95 13.99 0.96
N PHE A 109 6.26 13.90 1.06
CA PHE A 109 7.13 13.12 0.19
C PHE A 109 7.59 11.89 0.96
N LEU A 110 7.79 10.79 0.25
CA LEU A 110 8.24 9.52 0.81
C LEU A 110 9.53 9.11 0.10
N GLU A 111 10.60 8.94 0.87
CA GLU A 111 11.91 8.52 0.36
C GLU A 111 12.36 7.27 1.13
N GLU A 112 12.98 6.32 0.46
CA GLU A 112 13.65 5.20 1.12
C GLU A 112 15.08 5.61 1.46
N ASN A 113 15.51 5.35 2.70
CA ASN A 113 16.86 5.66 3.16
C ASN A 113 17.81 4.45 2.97
N GLU A 114 19.09 4.64 3.30
CA GLU A 114 20.14 3.61 3.16
C GLU A 114 19.86 2.35 4.02
N ASN A 115 19.06 2.47 5.06
CA ASN A 115 18.65 1.37 5.95
C ASN A 115 17.40 0.64 5.45
N LEU A 116 16.92 0.95 4.25
CA LEU A 116 15.67 0.44 3.67
C LEU A 116 14.40 0.84 4.45
N ASN A 117 14.49 1.84 5.33
CA ASN A 117 13.36 2.44 6.01
C ASN A 117 12.83 3.63 5.19
N TYR A 118 11.55 3.91 5.36
CA TYR A 118 10.95 5.07 4.71
C TYR A 118 11.09 6.32 5.57
N THR A 119 11.44 7.42 4.92
CA THR A 119 11.49 8.76 5.52
C THR A 119 10.35 9.60 4.95
N LEU A 120 9.51 10.09 5.84
CA LEU A 120 8.49 11.09 5.55
C LEU A 120 9.12 12.47 5.56
N GLN A 121 8.91 13.24 4.51
CA GLN A 121 9.31 14.64 4.44
C GLN A 121 8.09 15.50 4.13
N PHE A 122 7.84 16.50 4.96
CA PHE A 122 6.79 17.48 4.73
C PHE A 122 7.30 18.70 3.97
N GLY A 123 6.37 19.48 3.45
CA GLY A 123 6.69 20.74 2.80
C GLY A 123 7.45 21.74 3.69
N ASP A 124 8.08 22.70 3.07
CA ASP A 124 8.86 23.77 3.72
C ASP A 124 8.08 25.08 3.92
N GLY A 125 6.84 25.13 3.43
CA GLY A 125 5.98 26.31 3.44
C GLY A 125 6.00 27.08 2.09
N VAL A 126 6.84 26.64 1.15
CA VAL A 126 6.86 27.09 -0.25
C VAL A 126 6.31 25.97 -1.14
N LEU A 127 6.91 24.78 -1.05
CA LEU A 127 6.46 23.56 -1.68
C LEU A 127 5.75 22.68 -0.63
N GLY A 128 4.45 22.87 -0.48
CA GLY A 128 3.64 22.19 0.51
C GLY A 128 3.60 22.86 1.88
N TYR A 129 2.51 22.58 2.58
CA TYR A 129 2.32 23.11 3.93
C TYR A 129 3.29 22.45 4.92
N ARG A 130 3.95 23.26 5.73
CA ARG A 130 4.84 22.80 6.79
C ARG A 130 4.08 22.63 8.10
N PRO A 131 4.07 21.45 8.73
CA PRO A 131 3.53 21.27 10.07
C PRO A 131 4.20 22.21 11.06
N LYS A 132 3.40 22.77 11.98
CA LYS A 132 3.87 23.72 12.99
C LYS A 132 4.48 23.00 14.18
N ASN A 133 5.32 23.70 14.92
CA ASN A 133 5.82 23.20 16.21
C ASN A 133 4.66 22.86 17.14
N GLY A 134 4.72 21.67 17.75
CA GLY A 134 3.66 21.13 18.60
C GLY A 134 2.63 20.26 17.85
N ASN A 135 2.62 20.24 16.52
CA ASN A 135 1.81 19.28 15.77
C ASN A 135 2.30 17.86 16.04
N ILE A 136 1.36 16.90 16.00
CA ILE A 136 1.64 15.48 16.11
C ILE A 136 1.38 14.84 14.74
N ILE A 137 2.41 14.28 14.14
CA ILE A 137 2.32 13.53 12.89
C ILE A 137 1.97 12.09 13.25
N ILE A 138 0.87 11.59 12.67
CA ILE A 138 0.36 10.25 12.89
C ILE A 138 0.51 9.49 11.57
N SER A 139 1.35 8.46 11.56
CA SER A 139 1.50 7.54 10.44
C SER A 139 0.85 6.22 10.77
N THR A 140 -0.06 5.74 9.93
CA THR A 140 -0.69 4.43 10.06
C THR A 140 -0.42 3.64 8.78
N TYR A 141 0.09 2.43 8.93
CA TYR A 141 0.46 1.54 7.83
C TYR A 141 0.31 0.07 8.24
N VAL A 142 0.34 -0.82 7.27
CA VAL A 142 0.43 -2.26 7.50
C VAL A 142 1.89 -2.69 7.35
N ASP A 143 2.41 -3.37 8.36
CA ASP A 143 3.72 -4.01 8.35
C ASP A 143 3.55 -5.45 7.85
N THR A 144 4.16 -5.81 6.72
CA THR A 144 3.90 -7.06 6.00
C THR A 144 5.06 -8.04 6.10
N GLN A 145 4.80 -9.31 5.77
CA GLN A 145 5.80 -10.39 5.73
C GLN A 145 6.12 -10.83 4.27
N GLY A 146 5.81 -9.97 3.29
CA GLY A 146 6.13 -10.24 1.89
C GLY A 146 5.41 -11.46 1.32
N THR A 147 6.17 -12.39 0.74
CA THR A 147 5.64 -13.59 0.08
C THR A 147 5.21 -14.70 1.01
N GLU A 148 5.64 -14.69 2.28
CA GLU A 148 5.45 -15.81 3.21
C GLU A 148 3.99 -16.21 3.44
N ALA A 149 3.08 -15.25 3.39
CA ALA A 149 1.66 -15.47 3.65
C ALA A 149 0.82 -15.67 2.37
N ASN A 150 1.44 -15.97 1.25
CA ASN A 150 0.69 -16.38 0.06
C ASN A 150 0.06 -17.75 0.28
N ASP A 151 -1.05 -18.02 -0.42
CA ASP A 151 -1.83 -19.26 -0.39
C ASP A 151 -2.55 -19.57 0.94
N VAL A 152 -2.60 -18.61 1.88
CA VAL A 152 -3.43 -18.71 3.08
C VAL A 152 -4.90 -18.73 2.68
N SER A 153 -5.62 -19.76 3.12
CA SER A 153 -7.01 -20.00 2.71
C SER A 153 -8.00 -20.16 3.87
N ARG A 154 -7.52 -20.19 5.10
CA ARG A 154 -8.37 -20.32 6.29
C ARG A 154 -8.19 -19.09 7.18
N PHE A 155 -9.28 -18.42 7.51
CA PHE A 155 -9.25 -17.21 8.32
C PHE A 155 -10.18 -17.32 9.51
N ASN A 156 -9.73 -16.80 10.65
CA ASN A 156 -10.49 -16.67 11.88
C ASN A 156 -10.41 -15.22 12.38
N VAL A 157 -11.51 -14.71 12.89
CA VAL A 157 -11.54 -13.38 13.52
C VAL A 157 -10.84 -13.48 14.87
N ILE A 158 -10.01 -12.51 15.20
CA ILE A 158 -9.32 -12.40 16.49
C ILE A 158 -10.12 -11.43 17.35
N ASP A 159 -10.38 -11.83 18.60
CA ASP A 159 -10.89 -10.94 19.64
C ASP A 159 -9.92 -9.75 19.85
N PRO A 160 -10.40 -8.51 20.09
CA PRO A 160 -9.55 -7.39 20.45
C PRO A 160 -8.58 -7.64 21.61
N ALA A 161 -8.90 -8.59 22.49
CA ALA A 161 -8.00 -9.04 23.55
C ALA A 161 -6.91 -10.02 23.08
N GLY A 162 -6.84 -10.35 21.77
CA GLY A 162 -5.81 -11.20 21.17
C GLY A 162 -6.11 -12.71 21.14
N GLY A 163 -7.27 -13.14 21.63
CA GLY A 163 -7.76 -14.52 21.51
C GLY A 163 -8.54 -14.75 20.22
N LEU A 164 -8.76 -16.03 19.84
CA LEU A 164 -9.69 -16.35 18.78
C LEU A 164 -11.12 -15.99 19.22
N TYR A 165 -11.86 -15.31 18.34
CA TYR A 165 -13.26 -15.00 18.60
C TYR A 165 -14.09 -16.27 18.55
N THR A 166 -14.66 -16.65 19.70
CA THR A 166 -15.44 -17.89 19.88
C THR A 166 -16.95 -17.71 19.71
N GLY A 167 -17.40 -16.51 19.33
CA GLY A 167 -18.80 -16.22 19.05
C GLY A 167 -19.30 -16.90 17.77
N ASN A 168 -20.59 -16.72 17.45
CA ASN A 168 -21.24 -17.28 16.26
C ASN A 168 -20.79 -16.53 14.99
N VAL A 169 -19.50 -16.48 14.71
CA VAL A 169 -18.91 -15.91 13.49
C VAL A 169 -18.42 -17.05 12.61
N ARG A 170 -18.87 -17.04 11.36
CA ARG A 170 -18.39 -17.95 10.33
C ARG A 170 -17.69 -17.13 9.24
N VAL A 171 -16.44 -17.47 8.97
CA VAL A 171 -15.67 -16.90 7.86
C VAL A 171 -15.66 -17.91 6.70
N THR A 172 -15.98 -17.45 5.49
CA THR A 172 -15.89 -18.25 4.28
C THR A 172 -14.92 -17.56 3.34
N THR A 173 -13.84 -18.25 2.99
CA THR A 173 -12.83 -17.73 2.08
C THR A 173 -13.36 -17.78 0.64
N VAL A 174 -13.34 -16.65 -0.04
CA VAL A 174 -13.68 -16.53 -1.46
C VAL A 174 -12.46 -16.80 -2.32
N THR A 175 -11.31 -16.24 -1.93
CA THR A 175 -10.01 -16.45 -2.59
C THR A 175 -8.92 -16.55 -1.53
N SER A 176 -7.93 -17.41 -1.76
CA SER A 176 -6.73 -17.45 -0.92
C SER A 176 -5.92 -16.15 -1.04
N SER A 177 -5.07 -15.89 -0.05
CA SER A 177 -4.13 -14.79 -0.11
C SER A 177 -3.15 -14.98 -1.27
N ARG A 178 -2.82 -13.89 -1.93
CA ARG A 178 -1.92 -13.87 -3.09
C ARG A 178 -1.41 -12.45 -3.30
N THR A 179 -0.47 -12.31 -4.23
CA THR A 179 0.15 -11.02 -4.56
C THR A 179 1.09 -10.45 -3.50
N GLY A 180 1.40 -11.21 -2.44
CA GLY A 180 2.51 -10.87 -1.57
C GLY A 180 3.81 -10.89 -2.38
N GLY A 181 4.62 -9.83 -2.25
CA GLY A 181 5.90 -9.68 -2.94
C GLY A 181 6.97 -9.22 -1.97
N ASP A 182 8.19 -9.67 -2.19
CA ASP A 182 9.34 -9.18 -1.46
C ASP A 182 9.83 -7.87 -2.08
N LYS A 183 10.60 -7.10 -1.32
CA LYS A 183 11.24 -5.90 -1.83
C LYS A 183 12.10 -6.22 -3.05
N GLU A 184 12.12 -5.30 -4.01
CA GLU A 184 12.96 -5.45 -5.19
C GLU A 184 14.45 -5.41 -4.80
N SER A 185 15.26 -6.32 -5.37
CA SER A 185 16.69 -6.34 -5.08
C SER A 185 17.40 -5.12 -5.69
N ILE A 186 18.49 -4.69 -5.06
CA ILE A 186 19.30 -3.54 -5.52
C ILE A 186 19.78 -3.74 -6.96
N GLU A 187 20.11 -4.99 -7.35
CA GLU A 187 20.54 -5.33 -8.71
C GLU A 187 19.42 -5.08 -9.71
N ARG A 188 18.19 -5.46 -9.38
CA ARG A 188 17.01 -5.20 -10.20
C ARG A 188 16.72 -3.71 -10.31
N ILE A 189 16.81 -2.99 -9.20
CA ILE A 189 16.64 -1.53 -9.18
C ILE A 189 17.66 -0.86 -10.10
N LYS A 190 18.95 -1.22 -10.00
CA LYS A 190 20.01 -0.69 -10.87
C LYS A 190 19.75 -0.96 -12.35
N LEU A 191 19.20 -2.11 -12.69
CA LEU A 191 18.87 -2.46 -14.06
C LEU A 191 17.67 -1.66 -14.60
N ARG A 192 16.66 -1.44 -13.76
CA ARG A 192 15.39 -0.81 -14.16
C ARG A 192 15.40 0.71 -14.08
N ALA A 193 16.10 1.29 -13.10
CA ALA A 193 16.09 2.75 -12.89
C ALA A 193 16.42 3.57 -14.16
N PRO A 194 17.43 3.23 -14.99
CA PRO A 194 17.69 3.94 -16.24
C PRO A 194 16.52 3.87 -17.22
N GLN A 195 15.78 2.74 -17.25
CA GLN A 195 14.65 2.54 -18.16
C GLN A 195 13.47 3.42 -17.73
N PHE A 196 13.19 3.49 -16.41
CA PHE A 196 12.20 4.40 -15.87
C PHE A 196 12.51 5.86 -16.15
N TYR A 197 13.75 6.24 -15.94
CA TYR A 197 14.18 7.62 -16.25
C TYR A 197 13.99 7.96 -17.72
N THR A 198 14.28 7.03 -18.62
CA THR A 198 14.11 7.21 -20.06
C THR A 198 12.64 7.29 -20.47
N ALA A 199 11.78 6.44 -19.89
CA ALA A 199 10.35 6.42 -20.20
C ALA A 199 9.62 7.68 -19.71
N GLN A 200 10.14 8.39 -18.69
CA GLN A 200 9.54 9.61 -18.12
C GLN A 200 8.03 9.48 -17.86
N ASN A 201 7.61 8.31 -17.38
CA ASN A 201 6.21 7.94 -17.14
C ASN A 201 5.30 8.09 -18.38
N ARG A 202 5.83 7.87 -19.58
CA ARG A 202 5.12 7.93 -20.86
C ARG A 202 5.30 6.62 -21.61
N CYS A 203 4.24 6.14 -22.26
CA CYS A 203 4.26 4.97 -23.14
C CYS A 203 4.35 5.41 -24.59
N VAL A 204 5.56 5.45 -25.14
CA VAL A 204 5.82 5.82 -26.55
C VAL A 204 6.42 4.65 -27.33
N THR A 205 7.39 3.97 -26.74
CA THR A 205 8.03 2.79 -27.34
C THR A 205 7.56 1.50 -26.68
N VAL A 206 7.71 0.37 -27.35
CA VAL A 206 7.42 -0.97 -26.78
C VAL A 206 8.09 -1.13 -25.40
N ARG A 207 9.33 -0.68 -25.28
CA ARG A 207 10.10 -0.77 -24.04
C ARG A 207 9.53 0.10 -22.92
N ASP A 208 8.95 1.25 -23.23
CA ASP A 208 8.30 2.11 -22.24
C ASP A 208 7.06 1.42 -21.67
N TYR A 209 6.23 0.81 -22.52
CA TYR A 209 5.09 0.01 -22.08
C TYR A 209 5.50 -1.16 -21.19
N GLU A 210 6.53 -1.94 -21.58
CA GLU A 210 7.07 -3.03 -20.75
C GLU A 210 7.51 -2.53 -19.38
N THR A 211 8.29 -1.44 -19.37
CA THR A 211 8.84 -0.84 -18.16
C THR A 211 7.76 -0.39 -17.20
N ILE A 212 6.74 0.33 -17.70
CA ILE A 212 5.64 0.86 -16.89
C ILE A 212 4.74 -0.27 -16.38
N LEU A 213 4.38 -1.23 -17.23
CA LEU A 213 3.54 -2.37 -16.83
C LEU A 213 4.21 -3.22 -15.76
N MET A 214 5.49 -3.52 -15.90
CA MET A 214 6.23 -4.29 -14.90
C MET A 214 6.48 -3.54 -13.60
N LYS A 215 6.44 -2.21 -13.61
CA LYS A 215 6.48 -1.36 -12.42
C LYS A 215 5.17 -1.41 -11.66
N ASP A 216 4.07 -1.13 -12.37
CA ASP A 216 2.78 -0.90 -11.73
C ASP A 216 2.08 -2.21 -11.34
N TYR A 217 2.46 -3.33 -11.98
CA TYR A 217 1.85 -4.65 -11.77
C TYR A 217 2.90 -5.70 -11.41
N GLN A 218 3.23 -5.82 -10.14
CA GLN A 218 4.28 -6.73 -9.63
C GLN A 218 4.02 -8.22 -9.87
N HIS A 219 2.78 -8.61 -10.16
CA HIS A 219 2.39 -9.99 -10.47
C HIS A 219 2.50 -10.37 -11.94
N ILE A 220 3.01 -9.48 -12.78
CA ILE A 220 3.39 -9.81 -14.16
C ILE A 220 4.71 -10.59 -14.13
N ASP A 221 4.72 -11.75 -14.77
CA ASP A 221 5.92 -12.58 -14.99
C ASP A 221 6.61 -12.20 -16.29
N ALA A 222 5.85 -12.10 -17.36
CA ALA A 222 6.33 -11.68 -18.67
C ALA A 222 5.27 -10.87 -19.41
N VAL A 223 5.73 -9.94 -20.24
CA VAL A 223 4.90 -9.16 -21.12
C VAL A 223 5.48 -9.16 -22.53
N SER A 224 4.63 -9.22 -23.51
CA SER A 224 5.00 -9.04 -24.93
C SER A 224 4.11 -7.96 -25.53
N ILE A 225 4.72 -7.00 -26.19
CA ILE A 225 4.03 -5.80 -26.72
C ILE A 225 4.45 -5.59 -28.14
N TRP A 226 3.47 -5.32 -29.03
CA TRP A 226 3.75 -5.02 -30.44
C TRP A 226 2.73 -4.04 -31.00
N GLY A 227 3.11 -3.34 -32.04
CA GLY A 227 2.23 -2.46 -32.78
C GLY A 227 1.26 -3.24 -33.67
N GLY A 228 0.08 -2.69 -33.91
CA GLY A 228 -0.90 -3.34 -34.78
C GLY A 228 -0.46 -3.43 -36.26
N GLU A 229 0.54 -2.67 -36.65
CA GLU A 229 1.19 -2.76 -37.97
C GLU A 229 1.91 -4.10 -38.20
N GLU A 230 2.29 -4.80 -37.11
CA GLU A 230 2.93 -6.12 -37.18
C GLU A 230 1.92 -7.27 -37.36
N ASN A 231 0.63 -7.00 -37.31
CA ASN A 231 -0.40 -8.02 -37.52
C ASN A 231 -0.63 -8.30 -39.01
N ASP A 232 -1.15 -9.48 -39.30
CA ASP A 232 -1.60 -9.84 -40.64
C ASP A 232 -3.12 -10.16 -40.62
N PRO A 233 -3.99 -9.32 -41.21
CA PRO A 233 -3.69 -8.02 -41.84
C PRO A 233 -3.33 -6.92 -40.83
N PRO A 234 -2.53 -5.90 -41.24
CA PRO A 234 -2.12 -4.80 -40.38
C PRO A 234 -3.33 -4.00 -39.82
N VAL A 235 -3.25 -3.63 -38.53
CA VAL A 235 -4.27 -2.81 -37.84
C VAL A 235 -3.59 -1.58 -37.23
N TYR A 236 -3.55 -0.48 -37.97
CA TYR A 236 -2.87 0.72 -37.55
C TYR A 236 -3.56 1.42 -36.36
N GLY A 237 -2.75 2.12 -35.54
CA GLY A 237 -3.23 2.91 -34.40
C GLY A 237 -3.63 2.08 -33.18
N LYS A 238 -3.24 0.81 -33.12
CA LYS A 238 -3.45 -0.07 -31.97
C LYS A 238 -2.13 -0.63 -31.44
N VAL A 239 -2.08 -0.82 -30.14
CA VAL A 239 -1.02 -1.56 -29.44
C VAL A 239 -1.62 -2.82 -28.86
N TYR A 240 -0.98 -3.94 -29.06
CA TYR A 240 -1.36 -5.23 -28.52
C TYR A 240 -0.43 -5.58 -27.36
N ILE A 241 -1.01 -6.08 -26.28
CA ILE A 241 -0.29 -6.44 -25.05
C ILE A 241 -0.70 -7.85 -24.67
N SER A 242 0.27 -8.75 -24.58
CA SER A 242 0.11 -10.09 -24.04
C SER A 242 0.80 -10.17 -22.71
N ILE A 243 0.09 -10.61 -21.66
CA ILE A 243 0.59 -10.65 -20.29
C ILE A 243 0.54 -12.07 -19.78
N LYS A 244 1.66 -12.54 -19.24
CA LYS A 244 1.74 -13.74 -18.41
C LYS A 244 1.86 -13.34 -16.95
N THR A 245 0.97 -13.82 -16.11
CA THR A 245 0.99 -13.57 -14.67
C THR A 245 1.83 -14.63 -13.94
N LYS A 246 2.42 -14.24 -12.79
CA LYS A 246 3.07 -15.17 -11.88
C LYS A 246 2.00 -16.06 -11.23
N GLY A 247 2.11 -17.36 -11.38
CA GLY A 247 1.37 -18.38 -10.64
C GLY A 247 -0.17 -18.28 -10.74
N PHE A 248 -0.71 -18.96 -11.73
CA PHE A 248 -2.01 -19.63 -11.70
C PHE A 248 -1.80 -21.07 -12.07
#